data_ee01bc47ba700aadb8c76b55a0effa20
#
_entry.id   ee01bc47ba700aadb8c76b55a0effa20
#
_cell.length_a   1.000
_cell.length_b   1.000
_cell.length_c   1.000
_cell.angle_alpha   90.00
_cell.angle_beta   90.00
_cell.angle_gamma   90.00
#
_symmetry.space_group_name_H-M   'P 1'
#
loop_
_entity.id
_entity.type
_entity.pdbx_description
1 polymer ?
#
loop_
_entity_poly.entity_id
_entity_poly.type
_entity_poly.pdbx_seq_one_letter_code
_entity_poly.pdbx_strand_id
1 'polypeptide(L)'
;MQLNWLDEQTPKPKRLSSGFPEKMVLLDLETTGGAPHLGAGITEIGAVKICRGEVVAEFETFIDPGHPIPSYITDLTGITDEMVFQSPTIAAVFPSLLEFLGSPEKTV
;
A
#
# COMPACT_ATOMS: atom_id res chain seq x y z
N MET A 1 6.55 -2.22 2.37
CA MET A 1 6.08 -3.22 1.43
C MET A 1 7.04 -3.41 0.29
N GLN A 2 7.23 -4.63 -0.11
CA GLN A 2 8.13 -4.93 -1.19
C GLN A 2 7.37 -5.02 -2.47
N LEU A 3 7.84 -4.33 -3.46
CA LEU A 3 7.18 -4.38 -4.76
C LEU A 3 8.05 -4.97 -5.84
N ASN A 4 9.20 -5.49 -5.45
CA ASN A 4 10.11 -6.00 -6.46
C ASN A 4 9.69 -7.33 -7.05
N TRP A 5 8.58 -7.91 -6.57
CA TRP A 5 8.08 -9.12 -7.20
C TRP A 5 7.75 -8.87 -8.66
N LEU A 6 7.45 -7.63 -9.02
CA LEU A 6 7.18 -7.32 -10.41
C LEU A 6 8.45 -7.41 -11.25
N ASP A 7 9.59 -7.12 -10.63
CA ASP A 7 10.84 -7.12 -11.38
C ASP A 7 11.51 -8.47 -11.35
N GLU A 8 11.36 -9.19 -10.26
CA GLU A 8 12.14 -10.40 -10.08
C GLU A 8 11.48 -11.67 -10.47
N GLN A 9 10.19 -11.72 -10.30
CA GLN A 9 9.50 -12.97 -10.52
C GLN A 9 8.74 -13.04 -11.80
N THR A 10 8.52 -11.92 -12.42
CA THR A 10 7.73 -11.87 -13.63
C THR A 10 8.58 -11.36 -14.75
N PRO A 11 8.67 -12.09 -15.83
CA PRO A 11 9.37 -11.54 -16.97
C PRO A 11 8.67 -10.28 -17.35
N LYS A 12 9.40 -9.38 -17.94
CA LYS A 12 8.83 -8.14 -18.35
C LYS A 12 7.64 -8.44 -19.19
N PRO A 13 6.46 -8.06 -18.74
CA PRO A 13 5.27 -8.45 -19.45
C PRO A 13 5.19 -7.68 -20.71
N LYS A 14 5.20 -8.33 -21.81
CA LYS A 14 5.06 -7.63 -22.96
C LYS A 14 3.71 -7.35 -23.18
N ARG A 15 2.82 -7.92 -22.50
CA ARG A 15 1.58 -7.58 -22.78
C ARG A 15 0.67 -7.62 -21.74
N LEU A 16 0.61 -6.59 -21.00
CA LEU A 16 -0.44 -6.37 -20.11
C LEU A 16 -1.57 -5.77 -20.86
N SER A 17 -1.43 -5.65 -22.12
CA SER A 17 -2.38 -4.83 -22.80
C SER A 17 -3.75 -5.39 -22.93
N SER A 18 -3.83 -6.63 -23.20
CA SER A 18 -5.12 -7.18 -23.51
C SER A 18 -5.93 -7.32 -22.23
N GLY A 19 -6.99 -6.61 -22.10
CA GLY A 19 -7.85 -6.73 -20.93
C GLY A 19 -7.43 -5.91 -19.76
N PHE A 20 -6.30 -5.24 -19.83
CA PHE A 20 -5.87 -4.38 -18.72
C PHE A 20 -5.92 -2.93 -19.15
N PRO A 21 -6.25 -2.02 -18.22
CA PRO A 21 -6.21 -0.60 -18.55
C PRO A 21 -4.78 -0.18 -18.81
N GLU A 22 -4.63 0.87 -19.59
CA GLU A 22 -3.33 1.40 -19.87
C GLU A 22 -2.68 1.92 -18.60
N LYS A 23 -3.47 2.46 -17.70
CA LYS A 23 -3.00 2.96 -16.42
C LYS A 23 -3.76 2.29 -15.31
N MET A 24 -3.07 1.94 -14.23
CA MET A 24 -3.74 1.33 -13.10
C MET A 24 -2.96 1.61 -11.83
N VAL A 25 -3.63 1.46 -10.70
CA VAL A 25 -3.01 1.60 -9.40
C VAL A 25 -3.22 0.31 -8.64
N LEU A 26 -2.16 -0.19 -8.03
CA LEU A 26 -2.26 -1.31 -7.12
C LEU A 26 -2.07 -0.78 -5.72
N LEU A 27 -2.95 -1.16 -4.82
CA LEU A 27 -2.93 -0.68 -3.44
C LEU A 27 -2.89 -1.88 -2.51
N ASP A 28 -2.03 -1.83 -1.52
CA ASP A 28 -1.89 -2.90 -0.55
C ASP A 28 -1.82 -2.31 0.84
N LEU A 29 -2.46 -2.94 1.80
CA LEU A 29 -2.52 -2.46 3.16
C LEU A 29 -2.14 -3.56 4.12
N GLU A 30 -1.44 -3.19 5.21
CA GLU A 30 -1.26 -4.09 6.35
C GLU A 30 -2.05 -3.51 7.50
N THR A 31 -2.68 -4.37 8.29
CA THR A 31 -3.51 -3.91 9.39
C THR A 31 -3.23 -4.72 10.63
N THR A 32 -3.76 -4.25 11.76
CA THR A 32 -3.60 -4.93 13.03
C THR A 32 -4.65 -6.01 13.26
N GLY A 33 -5.56 -6.18 12.30
CA GLY A 33 -6.56 -7.23 12.42
C GLY A 33 -7.49 -7.18 11.24
N GLY A 34 -8.35 -8.15 11.14
CA GLY A 34 -9.21 -8.28 9.99
C GLY A 34 -10.55 -7.60 10.12
N ALA A 35 -10.81 -6.92 11.24
CA ALA A 35 -12.12 -6.33 11.47
C ALA A 35 -11.98 -4.88 11.90
N PRO A 36 -11.89 -3.96 10.95
CA PRO A 36 -11.68 -2.54 11.28
C PRO A 36 -12.70 -1.98 12.25
N HIS A 37 -13.94 -2.44 12.17
CA HIS A 37 -14.96 -1.94 13.08
C HIS A 37 -14.72 -2.36 14.53
N LEU A 38 -13.76 -3.25 14.76
CA LEU A 38 -13.41 -3.66 16.10
C LEU A 38 -12.11 -3.02 16.55
N GLY A 39 -11.70 -1.96 15.91
CA GLY A 39 -10.51 -1.24 16.33
C GLY A 39 -9.24 -1.62 15.59
N ALA A 40 -9.34 -2.42 14.57
CA ALA A 40 -8.16 -2.73 13.78
C ALA A 40 -7.70 -1.47 13.06
N GLY A 41 -6.39 -1.25 13.03
CA GLY A 41 -5.83 -0.08 12.40
C GLY A 41 -4.90 -0.45 11.28
N ILE A 42 -4.64 0.50 10.41
CA ILE A 42 -3.72 0.30 9.30
C ILE A 42 -2.32 0.57 9.82
N THR A 43 -1.37 -0.29 9.49
CA THR A 43 0.02 -0.13 9.91
C THR A 43 0.95 0.20 8.75
N GLU A 44 0.52 -0.09 7.53
CA GLU A 44 1.36 0.25 6.38
C GLU A 44 0.49 0.39 5.14
N ILE A 45 0.83 1.33 4.29
CA ILE A 45 0.17 1.51 3.01
C ILE A 45 1.24 1.46 1.94
N GLY A 46 0.98 0.69 0.90
CA GLY A 46 1.83 0.68 -0.27
C GLY A 46 0.96 0.80 -1.51
N ALA A 47 1.39 1.62 -2.45
CA ALA A 47 0.66 1.78 -3.70
C ALA A 47 1.65 2.01 -4.82
N VAL A 48 1.31 1.53 -6.01
CA VAL A 48 2.12 1.80 -7.18
C VAL A 48 1.20 2.20 -8.32
N LYS A 49 1.69 3.08 -9.16
CA LYS A 49 1.01 3.42 -10.39
C LYS A 49 1.73 2.70 -11.50
N ILE A 50 0.97 2.07 -12.35
CA ILE A 50 1.50 1.31 -13.47
C ILE A 50 0.94 1.90 -14.75
N CYS A 51 1.82 2.14 -15.71
CA CYS A 51 1.42 2.65 -17.01
C CYS A 51 2.05 1.75 -18.04
N ARG A 52 1.22 1.16 -18.85
CA ARG A 52 1.67 0.26 -19.92
C ARG A 52 2.60 -0.82 -19.41
N GLY A 53 2.26 -1.36 -18.25
CA GLY A 53 3.02 -2.47 -17.68
C GLY A 53 4.25 -2.09 -16.88
N GLU A 54 4.49 -0.79 -16.71
CA GLU A 54 5.67 -0.36 -15.98
C GLU A 54 5.29 0.47 -14.77
N VAL A 55 6.01 0.28 -13.67
CA VAL A 55 5.79 1.06 -12.47
C VAL A 55 6.34 2.45 -12.71
N VAL A 56 5.50 3.46 -12.63
CA VAL A 56 5.90 4.83 -12.87
C VAL A 56 5.88 5.69 -11.62
N ALA A 57 5.27 5.25 -10.53
CA ALA A 57 5.28 5.99 -9.28
C ALA A 57 4.97 5.04 -8.14
N GLU A 58 5.48 5.34 -6.96
CA GLU A 58 5.27 4.54 -5.77
C GLU A 58 4.95 5.42 -4.59
N PHE A 59 4.13 4.90 -3.68
CA PHE A 59 3.80 5.56 -2.44
C PHE A 59 3.89 4.49 -1.36
N GLU A 60 4.63 4.76 -0.28
CA GLU A 60 4.78 3.77 0.77
C GLU A 60 5.02 4.46 2.08
N THR A 61 4.29 4.09 3.11
CA THR A 61 4.48 4.67 4.42
C THR A 61 3.96 3.73 5.49
N PHE A 62 4.64 3.73 6.65
CA PHE A 62 4.08 3.13 7.84
C PHE A 62 3.04 4.08 8.39
N ILE A 63 2.11 3.55 9.13
CA ILE A 63 1.03 4.30 9.76
C ILE A 63 1.00 3.92 11.24
N ASP A 64 0.84 4.91 12.09
CA ASP A 64 0.63 4.65 13.50
C ASP A 64 -0.83 4.26 13.69
N PRO A 65 -1.11 3.02 14.07
CA PRO A 65 -2.51 2.58 14.15
C PRO A 65 -3.25 3.12 15.37
N GLY A 66 -2.54 3.77 16.29
CA GLY A 66 -3.20 4.38 17.45
C GLY A 66 -3.38 3.44 18.63
N HIS A 67 -2.88 2.22 18.53
CA HIS A 67 -2.95 1.26 19.61
C HIS A 67 -1.87 0.22 19.39
N PRO A 68 -1.53 -0.56 20.43
CA PRO A 68 -0.47 -1.55 20.28
C PRO A 68 -0.83 -2.59 19.21
N ILE A 69 0.20 -3.06 18.54
CA ILE A 69 0.02 -4.10 17.53
C ILE A 69 0.05 -5.45 18.25
N PRO A 70 -0.96 -6.28 18.07
CA PRO A 70 -0.94 -7.61 18.67
C PRO A 70 0.30 -8.37 18.23
N SER A 71 0.88 -9.17 19.14
CA SER A 71 2.14 -9.83 18.82
C SER A 71 2.01 -10.77 17.65
N TYR A 72 0.86 -11.42 17.49
CA TYR A 72 0.71 -12.35 16.39
C TYR A 72 0.68 -11.60 15.04
N ILE A 73 0.25 -10.35 15.04
CA ILE A 73 0.28 -9.55 13.83
C ILE A 73 1.73 -9.17 13.52
N THR A 74 2.51 -8.81 14.55
CA THR A 74 3.92 -8.53 14.33
C THR A 74 4.62 -9.76 13.79
N ASP A 75 4.28 -10.94 14.29
CA ASP A 75 4.88 -12.16 13.79
C ASP A 75 4.53 -12.40 12.33
N LEU A 76 3.32 -12.02 11.94
CA LEU A 76 2.86 -12.25 10.60
C LEU A 76 3.41 -11.24 9.60
N THR A 77 3.47 -9.97 9.98
CA THR A 77 3.81 -8.90 9.07
C THR A 77 5.23 -8.40 9.21
N GLY A 78 5.86 -8.64 10.35
CA GLY A 78 7.17 -8.09 10.64
C GLY A 78 7.13 -6.66 11.13
N ILE A 79 5.94 -6.07 11.29
CA ILE A 79 5.82 -4.67 11.69
C ILE A 79 5.66 -4.61 13.20
N THR A 80 6.52 -3.82 13.85
CA THR A 80 6.54 -3.70 15.30
C THR A 80 6.00 -2.36 15.73
N ASP A 81 5.66 -2.25 17.02
CA ASP A 81 5.20 -0.97 17.56
C ASP A 81 6.26 0.11 17.36
N GLU A 82 7.53 -0.25 17.48
CA GLU A 82 8.59 0.72 17.33
C GLU A 82 8.66 1.27 15.92
N MET A 83 8.37 0.44 14.94
CA MET A 83 8.44 0.86 13.56
C MET A 83 7.37 1.89 13.22
N VAL A 84 6.22 1.82 13.89
CA VAL A 84 5.13 2.74 13.59
C VAL A 84 5.00 3.88 14.59
N PHE A 85 5.78 3.84 15.65
CA PHE A 85 5.61 4.78 16.76
C PHE A 85 5.63 6.24 16.33
N GLN A 86 6.50 6.61 15.44
CA GLN A 86 6.58 8.00 15.01
C GLN A 86 6.03 8.22 13.62
N SER A 87 5.30 7.25 13.13
CA SER A 87 4.71 7.37 11.81
C SER A 87 3.45 8.21 11.89
N PRO A 88 3.01 8.77 10.78
CA PRO A 88 1.78 9.54 10.78
C PRO A 88 0.56 8.65 10.97
N THR A 89 -0.54 9.23 11.40
CA THR A 89 -1.80 8.51 11.49
C THR A 89 -2.42 8.43 10.10
N ILE A 90 -3.42 7.57 9.96
CA ILE A 90 -4.10 7.47 8.69
C ILE A 90 -4.76 8.80 8.32
N ALA A 91 -5.29 9.51 9.30
CA ALA A 91 -5.92 10.80 9.01
C ALA A 91 -4.91 11.80 8.46
N ALA A 92 -3.67 11.76 8.94
CA ALA A 92 -2.65 12.66 8.46
C ALA A 92 -2.17 12.28 7.06
N VAL A 93 -2.20 11.01 6.73
CA VAL A 93 -1.67 10.53 5.45
C VAL A 93 -2.72 10.56 4.35
N PHE A 94 -3.99 10.48 4.72
CA PHE A 94 -5.06 10.30 3.76
C PHE A 94 -5.05 11.35 2.64
N PRO A 95 -4.84 12.65 2.93
CA PRO A 95 -4.78 13.61 1.82
C PRO A 95 -3.66 13.32 0.83
N SER A 96 -2.50 12.90 1.33
CA SER A 96 -1.39 12.57 0.45
C SER A 96 -1.68 11.34 -0.39
N LEU A 97 -2.34 10.36 0.21
CA LEU A 97 -2.73 9.17 -0.53
C LEU A 97 -3.72 9.53 -1.62
N LEU A 98 -4.71 10.37 -1.31
CA LEU A 98 -5.67 10.77 -2.31
C LEU A 98 -4.99 11.53 -3.44
N GLU A 99 -4.03 12.36 -3.10
CA GLU A 99 -3.29 13.08 -4.13
C GLU A 99 -2.51 12.13 -5.01
N PHE A 100 -1.89 11.12 -4.41
CA PHE A 100 -1.16 10.12 -5.17
C PHE A 100 -2.09 9.38 -6.13
N LEU A 101 -3.28 9.01 -5.65
CA LEU A 101 -4.23 8.30 -6.48
C LEU A 101 -4.78 9.19 -7.58
N GLY A 102 -4.86 10.48 -7.32
CA GLY A 102 -5.35 11.41 -8.32
C GLY A 102 -6.85 11.39 -8.47
N SER A 103 -7.36 12.20 -9.37
CA SER A 103 -8.76 12.18 -9.67
C SER A 103 -9.04 10.97 -10.57
N PRO A 104 -10.28 10.53 -10.66
CA PRO A 104 -10.58 9.38 -11.52
C PRO A 104 -10.09 9.57 -12.94
N GLU A 105 -10.13 10.79 -13.45
CA GLU A 105 -9.67 11.02 -14.81
C GLU A 105 -8.18 10.86 -14.95
N LYS A 106 -7.43 11.12 -13.88
CA LYS A 106 -5.98 11.02 -13.93
C LYS A 106 -5.47 9.66 -13.53
N THR A 107 -6.19 9.01 -12.67
CA THR A 107 -5.70 7.76 -12.14
C THR A 107 -5.90 6.63 -13.09
N VAL A 108 -6.92 6.60 -13.75
CA VAL A 108 -7.16 5.58 -14.71
C VAL A 108 -8.48 5.45 -14.99
#